data_da36d2c20ac733adb04b2c5f45dd1360
#
_entry.id   da36d2c20ac733adb04b2c5f45dd1360
#
_cell.length_a   1.000
_cell.length_b   1.000
_cell.length_c   1.000
_cell.angle_alpha   90.00
_cell.angle_beta   90.00
_cell.angle_gamma   90.00
#
_symmetry.space_group_name_H-M   'P 1'
#
loop_
_entity.id
_entity.type
_entity.pdbx_description
1 polymer ?
#
loop_
_entity_poly.entity_id
_entity_poly.type
_entity_poly.pdbx_seq_one_letter_code
_entity_poly.pdbx_strand_id
1 'polypeptide(L)'
;LLHSEPIYDSLLHNLLIADSDIATEKEGHIMIEALVQFDSEADHQAVQNLHLPKDSLLVSIQRNGEKIIPRGDTLLHAGDIATFLTTQAQEVPVRQKIKHLFTD
;
A
#
# COMPACT_ATOMS: atom_id res chain seq x y z
N LEU A 1 14.32 7.22 22.60
CA LEU A 1 14.49 6.79 22.00
C LEU A 1 14.18 6.84 21.85
N LEU A 2 13.93 6.69 22.37
CA LEU A 2 13.96 6.25 21.80
C LEU A 2 13.41 6.15 21.79
N HIS A 3 13.17 6.19 22.40
CA HIS A 3 13.03 5.72 21.97
C HIS A 3 12.34 5.45 21.72
N SER A 4 11.91 5.50 22.38
CA SER A 4 11.79 4.92 21.76
C SER A 4 11.23 4.78 21.48
N GLU A 5 10.99 4.86 21.79
CA GLU A 5 11.02 4.42 21.02
C GLU A 5 10.76 4.15 20.41
N PRO A 6 10.64 4.53 21.00
CA PRO A 6 10.80 4.08 20.05
C PRO A 6 10.66 3.87 19.37
N ILE A 7 10.76 3.67 19.38
CA ILE A 7 11.15 3.29 18.33
C ILE A 7 10.69 2.91 17.75
N TYR A 8 10.56 2.91 17.91
CA TYR A 8 10.65 2.46 16.93
C TYR A 8 10.35 2.68 16.41
N ASP A 9 10.05 3.14 17.36
CA ASP A 9 10.28 3.34 16.55
C ASP A 9 10.58 3.67 16.10
N SER A 10 10.88 3.95 16.35
CA SER A 10 11.50 4.03 15.51
C SER A 10 11.71 3.58 14.83
N LEU A 11 11.85 3.18 14.83
CA LEU A 11 12.28 2.78 13.87
C LEU A 11 11.98 2.65 13.00
N LEU A 12 11.69 2.58 13.08
CA LEU A 12 11.60 2.77 12.26
C LEU A 12 11.85 3.70 12.00
N HIS A 13 12.33 4.29 13.08
CA HIS A 13 12.75 5.10 12.84
C HIS A 13 13.37 5.35 12.44
N ASN A 14 13.87 5.45 12.59
CA ASN A 14 14.63 5.61 11.93
C ASN A 14 14.85 5.19 11.01
N LEU A 15 14.94 4.88 10.89
CA LEU A 15 15.21 4.57 9.96
C LEU A 15 15.28 5.00 9.09
N LEU A 16 15.31 5.32 9.14
CA LEU A 16 15.36 5.93 8.50
C LEU A 16 15.41 7.00 8.40
N ILE A 17 15.70 7.74 8.95
CA ILE A 17 15.74 8.76 8.89
C ILE A 17 16.20 9.50 8.62
N ALA A 18 16.49 9.77 8.69
CA ALA A 18 16.83 10.47 8.52
C ALA A 18 16.71 11.37 7.94
N ASP A 19 16.83 11.81 8.03
CA ASP A 19 16.51 12.57 7.65
C ASP A 19 16.11 12.99 6.73
N SER A 20 16.16 12.79 6.39
CA SER A 20 15.52 13.27 5.56
C SER A 20 14.35 13.10 5.18
N ASP A 21 13.93 12.38 5.13
CA ASP A 21 12.72 11.99 4.96
C ASP A 21 11.70 12.76 5.63
N ILE A 22 11.95 13.72 6.19
CA ILE A 22 11.08 14.54 6.94
C ILE A 22 10.10 15.28 6.09
N ALA A 23 10.46 15.62 4.88
CA ALA A 23 9.54 16.29 3.97
C ALA A 23 8.30 15.45 3.73
N THR A 24 8.48 14.13 3.67
CA THR A 24 7.33 13.28 3.44
C THR A 24 6.40 13.27 4.62
N GLU A 25 6.92 13.51 5.81
CA GLU A 25 6.07 13.56 6.96
C GLU A 25 5.13 14.75 6.91
N LYS A 26 5.60 15.85 6.38
CA LYS A 26 4.73 17.01 6.23
C LYS A 26 3.59 16.73 5.30
N GLU A 27 3.87 15.98 4.25
CA GLU A 27 2.84 15.63 3.29
C GLU A 27 1.85 14.66 3.87
N GLY A 28 2.25 13.89 4.85
CA GLY A 28 1.40 12.86 5.38
C GLY A 28 1.25 11.70 4.42
N HIS A 29 1.72 10.56 4.81
CA HIS A 29 1.54 9.33 4.04
C HIS A 29 0.57 8.43 4.78
N ILE A 30 -0.27 7.73 4.04
CA ILE A 30 -1.22 6.80 4.63
C ILE A 30 -1.09 5.45 3.97
N MET A 31 -1.45 4.43 4.73
CA MET A 31 -1.50 3.05 4.24
C MET A 31 -2.95 2.64 4.16
N ILE A 32 -3.32 2.01 3.05
CA ILE A 32 -4.68 1.54 2.83
C ILE A 32 -4.60 0.06 2.53
N GLU A 33 -5.39 -0.73 3.25
CA GLU A 33 -5.48 -2.16 2.98
C GLU A 33 -6.79 -2.46 2.28
N ALA A 34 -6.75 -3.40 1.33
CA ALA A 34 -7.93 -3.76 0.58
C ALA A 34 -7.92 -5.24 0.27
N LEU A 35 -9.07 -5.87 0.42
CA LEU A 35 -9.25 -7.28 0.13
C LEU A 35 -9.69 -7.41 -1.32
N VAL A 36 -9.02 -8.29 -2.08
CA VAL A 36 -9.44 -8.58 -3.45
C VAL A 36 -10.65 -9.49 -3.37
N GLN A 37 -11.80 -9.00 -3.82
CA GLN A 37 -13.01 -9.78 -3.78
C GLN A 37 -13.09 -10.69 -5.00
N PHE A 38 -13.75 -11.82 -4.81
CA PHE A 38 -13.94 -12.77 -5.88
C PHE A 38 -14.70 -12.10 -7.03
N ASP A 39 -14.20 -12.30 -8.24
CA ASP A 39 -14.83 -11.78 -9.44
C ASP A 39 -14.76 -10.26 -9.58
N SER A 40 -13.94 -9.60 -8.75
CA SER A 40 -13.66 -8.19 -8.95
C SER A 40 -12.73 -8.00 -10.13
N GLU A 41 -12.62 -6.77 -10.58
CA GLU A 41 -11.75 -6.48 -11.73
C GLU A 41 -10.29 -6.83 -11.42
N ALA A 42 -9.85 -6.65 -10.17
CA ALA A 42 -8.47 -6.94 -9.78
C ALA A 42 -8.18 -8.44 -9.68
N ASP A 43 -9.22 -9.26 -9.53
CA ASP A 43 -9.03 -10.71 -9.40
C ASP A 43 -8.43 -11.24 -10.70
N HIS A 44 -7.25 -11.91 -10.58
CA HIS A 44 -6.48 -12.43 -11.72
C HIS A 44 -5.85 -11.34 -12.58
N GLN A 45 -5.71 -10.13 -12.06
CA GLN A 45 -5.13 -9.04 -12.82
C GLN A 45 -3.70 -8.79 -12.37
N ALA A 46 -2.80 -8.47 -13.31
CA ALA A 46 -1.43 -8.11 -12.98
C ALA A 46 -1.40 -6.72 -12.38
N VAL A 47 -0.49 -6.52 -11.43
CA VAL A 47 -0.36 -5.23 -10.74
C VAL A 47 -0.19 -4.09 -11.73
N GLN A 48 0.65 -4.30 -12.76
CA GLN A 48 0.93 -3.24 -13.73
C GLN A 48 -0.30 -2.82 -14.53
N ASN A 49 -1.34 -3.64 -14.55
CA ASN A 49 -2.56 -3.35 -15.28
C ASN A 49 -3.63 -2.66 -14.45
N LEU A 50 -3.33 -2.36 -13.18
CA LEU A 50 -4.31 -1.71 -12.32
C LEU A 50 -4.47 -0.22 -12.60
N HIS A 51 -3.43 0.40 -13.16
CA HIS A 51 -3.45 1.84 -13.48
C HIS A 51 -3.81 2.68 -12.27
N LEU A 52 -2.99 2.52 -11.22
CA LEU A 52 -3.23 3.23 -9.97
C LEU A 52 -3.05 4.74 -10.17
N PRO A 53 -3.76 5.56 -9.37
CA PRO A 53 -3.57 7.00 -9.43
C PRO A 53 -2.14 7.39 -9.09
N LYS A 54 -1.75 8.57 -9.50
CA LYS A 54 -0.40 9.05 -9.19
C LYS A 54 -0.20 9.11 -7.68
N ASP A 55 1.04 9.04 -7.28
CA ASP A 55 1.43 9.12 -5.87
C ASP A 55 0.82 7.99 -5.04
N SER A 56 0.60 6.85 -5.67
CA SER A 56 0.16 5.66 -4.97
C SER A 56 1.01 4.48 -5.40
N LEU A 57 1.20 3.55 -4.47
CA LEU A 57 2.07 2.40 -4.70
C LEU A 57 1.52 1.20 -3.96
N LEU A 58 1.45 0.06 -4.64
CA LEU A 58 1.11 -1.20 -3.99
C LEU A 58 2.40 -1.74 -3.38
N VAL A 59 2.45 -1.80 -2.05
CA VAL A 59 3.70 -2.13 -1.36
C VAL A 59 3.77 -3.57 -0.92
N SER A 60 2.64 -4.25 -0.70
CA SER A 60 2.68 -5.65 -0.32
C SER A 60 1.34 -6.32 -0.58
N ILE A 61 1.40 -7.63 -0.71
CA ILE A 61 0.22 -8.48 -0.85
C ILE A 61 0.36 -9.58 0.21
N GLN A 62 -0.70 -9.84 0.95
CA GLN A 62 -0.72 -10.94 1.90
C GLN A 62 -1.63 -12.02 1.35
N ARG A 63 -1.06 -13.22 1.19
CA ARG A 63 -1.77 -14.36 0.64
C ARG A 63 -1.52 -15.57 1.52
N ASN A 64 -2.59 -16.13 2.07
CA ASN A 64 -2.47 -17.31 2.93
C ASN A 64 -1.48 -17.11 4.07
N GLY A 65 -1.47 -15.90 4.63
CA GLY A 65 -0.60 -15.58 5.76
C GLY A 65 0.82 -15.21 5.38
N GLU A 66 1.16 -15.27 4.10
CA GLU A 66 2.50 -14.92 3.64
C GLU A 66 2.50 -13.58 2.95
N LYS A 67 3.56 -12.81 3.18
CA LYS A 67 3.69 -11.50 2.57
C LYS A 67 4.48 -11.64 1.28
N ILE A 68 3.92 -11.06 0.22
CA ILE A 68 4.52 -11.09 -1.11
C ILE A 68 4.91 -9.66 -1.46
N ILE A 69 6.12 -9.50 -1.98
CA ILE A 69 6.56 -8.20 -2.51
C ILE A 69 6.09 -8.14 -3.96
N PRO A 70 5.15 -7.24 -4.29
CA PRO A 70 4.58 -7.25 -5.63
C PRO A 70 5.54 -6.68 -6.66
N ARG A 71 5.41 -7.20 -7.87
CA ARG A 71 6.10 -6.69 -9.03
C ARG A 71 5.04 -6.39 -10.08
N GLY A 72 5.44 -5.74 -11.17
CA GLY A 72 4.47 -5.39 -12.19
C GLY A 72 3.71 -6.57 -12.74
N ASP A 73 4.39 -7.73 -12.89
CA ASP A 73 3.76 -8.93 -13.44
C ASP A 73 3.12 -9.84 -12.41
N THR A 74 3.11 -9.44 -11.14
CA THR A 74 2.48 -10.23 -10.09
C THR A 74 0.97 -10.19 -10.28
N LEU A 75 0.34 -11.37 -10.27
CA LEU A 75 -1.11 -11.45 -10.38
C LEU A 75 -1.75 -11.37 -9.00
N LEU A 76 -2.84 -10.63 -8.92
CA LEU A 76 -3.67 -10.61 -7.72
C LEU A 76 -4.68 -11.74 -7.80
N HIS A 77 -5.08 -12.26 -6.65
CA HIS A 77 -6.09 -13.31 -6.58
C HIS A 77 -7.09 -12.97 -5.49
N ALA A 78 -8.30 -13.44 -5.67
CA ALA A 78 -9.34 -13.25 -4.67
C ALA A 78 -8.85 -13.76 -3.33
N GLY A 79 -9.10 -13.00 -2.27
CA GLY A 79 -8.64 -13.33 -0.93
C GLY A 79 -7.33 -12.66 -0.56
N ASP A 80 -6.61 -12.11 -1.53
CA ASP A 80 -5.39 -11.36 -1.24
C ASP A 80 -5.73 -10.08 -0.49
N ILE A 81 -4.85 -9.68 0.43
CA ILE A 81 -4.96 -8.39 1.08
C ILE A 81 -3.83 -7.53 0.54
N ALA A 82 -4.20 -6.49 -0.17
CA ALA A 82 -3.24 -5.58 -0.80
C ALA A 82 -3.06 -4.36 0.09
N THR A 83 -1.81 -3.95 0.30
CA THR A 83 -1.50 -2.76 1.08
C THR A 83 -0.94 -1.70 0.15
N PHE A 84 -1.57 -0.54 0.16
CA PHE A 84 -1.18 0.58 -0.68
C PHE A 84 -0.61 1.70 0.18
N LEU A 85 0.35 2.42 -0.37
CA LEU A 85 0.89 3.63 0.24
C LEU A 85 0.51 4.79 -0.65
N THR A 86 -0.01 5.85 -0.06
CA THR A 86 -0.33 7.06 -0.81
C THR A 86 -0.21 8.27 0.09
N THR A 87 -0.48 9.45 -0.44
CA THR A 87 -0.45 10.68 0.33
C THR A 87 -1.85 11.05 0.77
N GLN A 88 -1.94 11.91 1.79
CA GLN A 88 -3.25 12.40 2.23
C GLN A 88 -3.98 13.10 1.09
N ALA A 89 -3.24 13.82 0.26
CA ALA A 89 -3.85 14.55 -0.84
C ALA A 89 -4.52 13.61 -1.85
N GLN A 90 -4.02 12.38 -1.96
CA GLN A 90 -4.53 11.42 -2.92
C GLN A 90 -5.43 10.36 -2.30
N GLU A 91 -5.74 10.50 -1.01
CA GLU A 91 -6.49 9.45 -0.32
C GLU A 91 -7.83 9.15 -0.98
N VAL A 92 -8.60 10.19 -1.28
CA VAL A 92 -9.95 9.98 -1.82
C VAL A 92 -9.91 9.31 -3.19
N PRO A 93 -9.15 9.82 -4.17
CA PRO A 93 -9.13 9.16 -5.47
C PRO A 93 -8.55 7.75 -5.40
N VAL A 94 -7.58 7.51 -4.51
CA VAL A 94 -7.00 6.19 -4.38
C VAL A 94 -8.03 5.23 -3.79
N ARG A 95 -8.75 5.63 -2.75
CA ARG A 95 -9.78 4.77 -2.17
C ARG A 95 -10.89 4.46 -3.17
N GLN A 96 -11.27 5.44 -3.97
CA GLN A 96 -12.29 5.23 -4.99
C GLN A 96 -11.82 4.24 -6.05
N LYS A 97 -10.58 4.37 -6.48
CA LYS A 97 -10.03 3.45 -7.47
C LYS A 97 -9.95 2.03 -6.92
N ILE A 98 -9.50 1.90 -5.68
CA ILE A 98 -9.40 0.60 -5.02
C ILE A 98 -10.79 -0.02 -4.91
N LYS A 99 -11.77 0.75 -4.49
CA LYS A 99 -13.13 0.22 -4.38
C LYS A 99 -13.63 -0.29 -5.73
N HIS A 100 -13.37 0.48 -6.78
CA HIS A 100 -13.79 0.09 -8.12
C HIS A 100 -13.12 -1.20 -8.57
N LEU A 101 -11.82 -1.33 -8.31
CA LEU A 101 -11.06 -2.47 -8.80
C LEU A 101 -11.26 -3.73 -7.95
N PHE A 102 -11.43 -3.58 -6.64
CA PHE A 102 -11.34 -4.69 -5.70
C PHE A 102 -12.68 -5.25 -5.27
N THR A 103 -13.76 -4.57 -5.59
CA THR A 103 -15.09 -5.07 -5.23
C THR A 103 -15.83 -5.52 -6.47
N ASP A 104 -16.69 -6.48 -6.25
CA ASP A 104 -17.49 -7.07 -7.33
C ASP A 104 -18.63 -6.14 -7.73
#